data_02940774540f0c0a4e823a7eb5ad75b4
#
_entry.id   02940774540f0c0a4e823a7eb5ad75b4
#
_cell.length_a   1.000
_cell.length_b   1.000
_cell.length_c   1.000
_cell.angle_alpha   90.00
_cell.angle_beta   90.00
_cell.angle_gamma   90.00
#
_symmetry.space_group_name_H-M   'P 1'
#
loop_
_entity.id
_entity.type
_entity.pdbx_description
1 polymer ?
#
loop_
_entity_poly.entity_id
_entity_poly.type
_entity_poly.pdbx_seq_one_letter_code
_entity_poly.pdbx_strand_id
1 'polypeptide(L)'
;MAQSAARPGPAGRDAAPGGPDPRRWKALAVCLVAGFMTLLDVSIVNVALPSIREGLNTPESDLQWVLSGYALAFGLFLIPSGRLGDARGRRAVFMAGLALFTLASAACGAAQSSMWLVIARLVQGIAGGLISPQVSALIQQMFSGRERGRAFGMFGTVVGISTAVGPLLGGLLIQAAGPDHGWRWVFYVNLPLGVVCLLLARRLLPDTPSAGRVRPRDLDPVGVALLGAGVLALLLPFVQAQQWQGNGKWLLVVLAAALLAAFVAWEARCTGGPTHPVLDLALFRLRSYWLGCLLILFYFAGFTSIFFVTTLYLQSGLGYSALQAGLAITPFALGSGVAASIGGRLVGRFGRPLVVAGLTMVALGLAGTALAVHLVPGSGAGWAMAAPLLLAGLGSGLVIAPNQTLTLAEVPVPRAGSAGGTLQTGQRVGSAVGIAAVGAVFFAQVGPEGWADAYDHGLIVSVAFVLAALIVALADVGADRRGRRRERTEHTDPTRSAA
;
A
#
# COMPACT_ATOMS: atom_id res chain seq x y z
N MET A 1 -19.95 1.51 -74.57
CA MET A 1 -19.05 1.37 -73.41
C MET A 1 -19.60 2.22 -72.27
N ALA A 2 -20.36 1.62 -71.37
CA ALA A 2 -20.99 2.28 -70.23
C ALA A 2 -20.23 1.91 -69.00
N GLN A 3 -19.61 2.90 -68.34
CA GLN A 3 -18.94 2.75 -67.04
C GLN A 3 -20.00 2.70 -65.92
N SER A 4 -20.09 1.55 -65.25
CA SER A 4 -20.91 1.36 -64.07
C SER A 4 -20.23 2.04 -62.87
N ALA A 5 -20.83 3.10 -62.38
CA ALA A 5 -20.44 3.75 -61.14
C ALA A 5 -20.91 2.89 -59.97
N ALA A 6 -19.98 2.27 -59.23
CA ALA A 6 -20.24 1.59 -57.98
C ALA A 6 -20.68 2.61 -56.88
N ARG A 7 -21.86 2.39 -56.31
CA ARG A 7 -22.37 3.14 -55.15
C ARG A 7 -21.53 2.78 -53.92
N PRO A 8 -21.06 3.76 -53.11
CA PRO A 8 -20.44 3.48 -51.82
C PRO A 8 -21.52 2.92 -50.86
N GLY A 9 -21.21 1.75 -50.28
CA GLY A 9 -22.01 1.13 -49.22
C GLY A 9 -22.11 2.04 -47.99
N PRO A 10 -23.10 1.82 -47.13
CA PRO A 10 -23.30 2.66 -45.94
C PRO A 10 -22.09 2.51 -45.01
N ALA A 11 -21.41 3.65 -44.81
CA ALA A 11 -20.34 3.77 -43.80
C ALA A 11 -20.88 3.27 -42.47
N GLY A 12 -20.14 2.27 -41.89
CA GLY A 12 -20.42 1.79 -40.56
C GLY A 12 -20.51 2.97 -39.59
N ARG A 13 -21.64 3.04 -38.89
CA ARG A 13 -21.78 3.94 -37.76
C ARG A 13 -20.71 3.61 -36.74
N ASP A 14 -19.62 4.37 -36.75
CA ASP A 14 -18.72 4.44 -35.61
C ASP A 14 -19.58 4.78 -34.39
N ALA A 15 -19.77 3.79 -33.54
CA ALA A 15 -20.42 3.98 -32.25
C ALA A 15 -19.61 5.03 -31.49
N ALA A 16 -20.19 6.22 -31.32
CA ALA A 16 -19.66 7.24 -30.44
C ALA A 16 -19.30 6.57 -29.11
N PRO A 17 -18.15 6.88 -28.48
CA PRO A 17 -17.76 6.28 -27.22
C PRO A 17 -18.88 6.56 -26.21
N GLY A 18 -19.57 5.50 -25.80
CA GLY A 18 -20.64 5.57 -24.81
C GLY A 18 -20.12 6.29 -23.57
N GLY A 19 -20.91 7.21 -23.04
CA GLY A 19 -20.56 7.95 -21.82
C GLY A 19 -20.13 6.99 -20.70
N PRO A 20 -19.49 7.50 -19.65
CA PRO A 20 -18.94 6.66 -18.58
C PRO A 20 -20.01 5.78 -17.96
N ASP A 21 -19.71 4.47 -17.81
CA ASP A 21 -20.66 3.48 -17.24
C ASP A 21 -21.21 3.99 -15.89
N PRO A 22 -22.53 4.17 -15.73
CA PRO A 22 -23.14 4.63 -14.48
C PRO A 22 -22.88 3.66 -13.30
N ARG A 23 -22.53 2.41 -13.57
CA ARG A 23 -22.22 1.40 -12.56
C ARG A 23 -20.82 1.51 -11.98
N ARG A 24 -19.91 2.32 -12.56
CA ARG A 24 -18.49 2.43 -12.15
C ARG A 24 -18.29 2.78 -10.67
N TRP A 25 -19.16 3.60 -10.06
CA TRP A 25 -19.09 3.93 -8.64
C TRP A 25 -19.48 2.75 -7.75
N LYS A 26 -20.42 1.91 -8.17
CA LYS A 26 -20.75 0.67 -7.49
C LYS A 26 -19.62 -0.36 -7.61
N ALA A 27 -18.98 -0.44 -8.78
CA ALA A 27 -17.77 -1.24 -9.00
C ALA A 27 -16.61 -0.76 -8.11
N LEU A 28 -16.43 0.55 -7.97
CA LEU A 28 -15.46 1.12 -7.05
C LEU A 28 -15.74 0.69 -5.60
N ALA A 29 -17.00 0.75 -5.14
CA ALA A 29 -17.35 0.31 -3.79
C ALA A 29 -16.94 -1.14 -3.53
N VAL A 30 -17.12 -2.05 -4.49
CA VAL A 30 -16.65 -3.44 -4.40
C VAL A 30 -15.12 -3.50 -4.26
N CYS A 31 -14.38 -2.74 -5.06
CA CYS A 31 -12.93 -2.65 -4.95
C CYS A 31 -12.47 -2.11 -3.59
N LEU A 32 -13.19 -1.10 -3.07
CA LEU A 32 -12.90 -0.49 -1.77
C LEU A 32 -13.17 -1.46 -0.61
N VAL A 33 -14.24 -2.25 -0.67
CA VAL A 33 -14.54 -3.28 0.35
C VAL A 33 -13.46 -4.36 0.34
N ALA A 34 -13.02 -4.84 -0.82
CA ALA A 34 -11.91 -5.80 -0.89
C ALA A 34 -10.59 -5.22 -0.37
N GLY A 35 -10.29 -3.95 -0.69
CA GLY A 35 -9.16 -3.22 -0.13
C GLY A 35 -9.27 -3.06 1.39
N PHE A 36 -10.46 -2.74 1.89
CA PHE A 36 -10.74 -2.68 3.33
C PHE A 36 -10.46 -4.00 4.02
N MET A 37 -10.95 -5.12 3.47
CA MET A 37 -10.72 -6.46 4.03
C MET A 37 -9.24 -6.80 4.17
N THR A 38 -8.43 -6.55 3.13
CA THR A 38 -6.99 -6.84 3.16
C THR A 38 -6.21 -5.97 4.15
N LEU A 39 -6.62 -4.72 4.34
CA LEU A 39 -6.01 -3.78 5.27
C LEU A 39 -6.47 -4.00 6.71
N LEU A 40 -7.76 -4.29 6.89
CA LEU A 40 -8.34 -4.65 8.18
C LEU A 40 -7.65 -5.91 8.72
N ASP A 41 -7.47 -6.92 7.89
CA ASP A 41 -6.83 -8.19 8.27
C ASP A 41 -5.42 -7.97 8.87
N VAL A 42 -4.63 -7.05 8.31
CA VAL A 42 -3.32 -6.70 8.86
C VAL A 42 -3.42 -6.10 10.25
N SER A 43 -4.40 -5.22 10.49
CA SER A 43 -4.47 -4.48 11.75
C SER A 43 -5.22 -5.27 12.85
N ILE A 44 -6.23 -6.04 12.49
CA ILE A 44 -7.07 -6.79 13.44
C ILE A 44 -6.31 -7.97 14.08
N VAL A 45 -5.43 -8.64 13.31
CA VAL A 45 -4.66 -9.80 13.78
C VAL A 45 -3.65 -9.40 14.85
N ASN A 46 -3.10 -8.18 14.81
CA ASN A 46 -2.17 -7.71 15.84
C ASN A 46 -2.77 -7.74 17.24
N VAL A 47 -4.06 -7.43 17.38
CA VAL A 47 -4.78 -7.46 18.66
C VAL A 47 -5.08 -8.90 19.10
N ALA A 48 -5.21 -9.81 18.15
CA ALA A 48 -5.53 -11.21 18.42
C ALA A 48 -4.32 -12.06 18.85
N LEU A 49 -3.07 -11.55 18.70
CA LEU A 49 -1.86 -12.33 18.97
C LEU A 49 -1.81 -12.97 20.37
N PRO A 50 -2.12 -12.26 21.48
CA PRO A 50 -2.14 -12.88 22.81
C PRO A 50 -3.13 -14.04 22.89
N SER A 51 -4.35 -13.86 22.39
CA SER A 51 -5.40 -14.91 22.39
C SER A 51 -5.05 -16.07 21.46
N ILE A 52 -4.35 -15.84 20.33
CA ILE A 52 -3.83 -16.91 19.46
C ILE A 52 -2.76 -17.70 20.21
N ARG A 53 -1.86 -17.01 20.94
CA ARG A 53 -0.83 -17.67 21.75
C ARG A 53 -1.41 -18.61 22.77
N GLU A 54 -2.38 -18.16 23.52
CA GLU A 54 -3.08 -18.94 24.54
C GLU A 54 -3.90 -20.08 23.91
N GLY A 55 -4.73 -19.76 22.90
CA GLY A 55 -5.65 -20.72 22.28
C GLY A 55 -4.99 -21.83 21.46
N LEU A 56 -3.77 -21.64 20.95
CA LEU A 56 -3.00 -22.66 20.21
C LEU A 56 -1.75 -23.14 20.98
N ASN A 57 -1.53 -22.65 22.20
CA ASN A 57 -0.32 -22.92 23.00
C ASN A 57 0.98 -22.77 22.17
N THR A 58 1.09 -21.64 21.49
CA THR A 58 2.06 -21.38 20.40
C THR A 58 3.28 -20.64 20.91
N PRO A 59 4.51 -21.03 20.54
CA PRO A 59 5.71 -20.28 20.87
C PRO A 59 5.73 -18.92 20.15
N GLU A 60 6.44 -17.97 20.71
CA GLU A 60 6.50 -16.58 20.22
C GLU A 60 7.08 -16.47 18.79
N SER A 61 7.99 -17.38 18.43
CA SER A 61 8.56 -17.52 17.10
C SER A 61 7.51 -17.77 16.02
N ASP A 62 6.53 -18.64 16.30
CA ASP A 62 5.50 -18.99 15.33
C ASP A 62 4.48 -17.86 15.17
N LEU A 63 4.13 -17.14 16.27
CA LEU A 63 3.28 -15.97 16.23
C LEU A 63 3.84 -14.88 15.31
N GLN A 64 5.16 -14.71 15.32
CA GLN A 64 5.79 -13.75 14.44
C GLN A 64 5.66 -14.16 12.97
N TRP A 65 5.72 -15.49 12.66
CA TRP A 65 5.47 -15.97 11.31
C TRP A 65 4.00 -15.80 10.86
N VAL A 66 3.04 -15.79 11.79
CA VAL A 66 1.64 -15.46 11.50
C VAL A 66 1.51 -14.05 10.91
N LEU A 67 2.28 -13.08 11.40
CA LEU A 67 2.30 -11.71 10.89
C LEU A 67 3.24 -11.54 9.68
N SER A 68 4.51 -11.93 9.88
CA SER A 68 5.55 -11.68 8.90
C SER A 68 5.39 -12.54 7.64
N GLY A 69 4.94 -13.79 7.80
CA GLY A 69 4.64 -14.67 6.66
C GLY A 69 3.59 -14.07 5.73
N TYR A 70 2.51 -13.53 6.29
CA TYR A 70 1.50 -12.79 5.52
C TYR A 70 2.13 -11.59 4.79
N ALA A 71 2.88 -10.75 5.51
CA ALA A 71 3.46 -9.53 4.94
C ALA A 71 4.47 -9.82 3.82
N LEU A 72 5.30 -10.84 4.01
CA LEU A 72 6.27 -11.31 3.01
C LEU A 72 5.56 -11.86 1.76
N ALA A 73 4.62 -12.79 1.95
CA ALA A 73 3.86 -13.36 0.84
C ALA A 73 3.06 -12.29 0.09
N PHE A 74 2.44 -11.36 0.81
CA PHE A 74 1.75 -10.21 0.22
C PHE A 74 2.71 -9.36 -0.64
N GLY A 75 3.85 -8.97 -0.09
CA GLY A 75 4.84 -8.13 -0.79
C GLY A 75 5.40 -8.80 -2.05
N LEU A 76 5.69 -10.09 -1.94
CA LEU A 76 6.24 -10.92 -3.02
C LEU A 76 5.32 -10.97 -4.25
N PHE A 77 3.99 -11.05 -4.02
CA PHE A 77 3.02 -11.22 -5.10
C PHE A 77 2.49 -9.91 -5.70
N LEU A 78 2.83 -8.73 -5.18
CA LEU A 78 2.32 -7.45 -5.68
C LEU A 78 2.63 -7.19 -7.15
N ILE A 79 3.89 -7.27 -7.55
CA ILE A 79 4.30 -6.99 -8.93
C ILE A 79 3.87 -8.10 -9.88
N PRO A 80 4.14 -9.40 -9.59
CA PRO A 80 3.69 -10.50 -10.44
C PRO A 80 2.17 -10.51 -10.66
N SER A 81 1.38 -10.22 -9.62
CA SER A 81 -0.08 -10.19 -9.74
C SER A 81 -0.58 -9.01 -10.56
N GLY A 82 0.07 -7.85 -10.43
CA GLY A 82 -0.22 -6.69 -11.27
C GLY A 82 -0.04 -7.03 -12.75
N ARG A 83 1.07 -7.67 -13.10
CA ARG A 83 1.35 -8.16 -14.44
C ARG A 83 0.35 -9.23 -14.90
N LEU A 84 0.01 -10.16 -14.02
CA LEU A 84 -0.99 -11.18 -14.29
C LEU A 84 -2.37 -10.56 -14.62
N GLY A 85 -2.76 -9.51 -13.90
CA GLY A 85 -4.00 -8.77 -14.16
C GLY A 85 -3.99 -8.03 -15.49
N ASP A 86 -2.87 -7.40 -15.84
CA ASP A 86 -2.71 -6.73 -17.13
C ASP A 86 -2.75 -7.73 -18.29
N ALA A 87 -2.25 -8.97 -18.10
CA ALA A 87 -2.19 -10.02 -19.12
C ALA A 87 -3.48 -10.85 -19.25
N ARG A 88 -4.08 -11.29 -18.14
CA ARG A 88 -5.23 -12.21 -18.12
C ARG A 88 -6.58 -11.55 -17.83
N GLY A 89 -6.57 -10.24 -17.56
CA GLY A 89 -7.76 -9.48 -17.19
C GLY A 89 -7.86 -9.26 -15.68
N ARG A 90 -7.99 -8.00 -15.29
CA ARG A 90 -7.98 -7.53 -13.89
C ARG A 90 -9.11 -8.08 -13.06
N ARG A 91 -10.32 -8.17 -13.65
CA ARG A 91 -11.50 -8.74 -13.01
C ARG A 91 -11.27 -10.20 -12.60
N ALA A 92 -10.72 -11.01 -13.50
CA ALA A 92 -10.48 -12.43 -13.23
C ALA A 92 -9.47 -12.62 -12.10
N VAL A 93 -8.35 -11.89 -12.12
CA VAL A 93 -7.32 -11.95 -11.07
C VAL A 93 -7.83 -11.40 -9.74
N PHE A 94 -8.59 -10.30 -9.76
CA PHE A 94 -9.25 -9.75 -8.56
C PHE A 94 -10.20 -10.78 -7.92
N MET A 95 -11.06 -11.42 -8.71
CA MET A 95 -12.02 -12.42 -8.21
C MET A 95 -11.32 -13.66 -7.68
N ALA A 96 -10.29 -14.15 -8.37
CA ALA A 96 -9.48 -15.28 -7.90
C ALA A 96 -8.77 -14.96 -6.58
N GLY A 97 -8.16 -13.76 -6.48
CA GLY A 97 -7.55 -13.28 -5.25
C GLY A 97 -8.54 -13.17 -4.11
N LEU A 98 -9.72 -12.61 -4.35
CA LEU A 98 -10.78 -12.45 -3.35
C LEU A 98 -11.35 -13.79 -2.88
N ALA A 99 -11.56 -14.75 -3.79
CA ALA A 99 -11.98 -16.10 -3.45
C ALA A 99 -10.91 -16.81 -2.59
N LEU A 100 -9.65 -16.73 -3.02
CA LEU A 100 -8.52 -17.31 -2.28
C LEU A 100 -8.36 -16.66 -0.88
N PHE A 101 -8.52 -15.34 -0.79
CA PHE A 101 -8.46 -14.60 0.50
C PHE A 101 -9.55 -15.07 1.45
N THR A 102 -10.77 -15.20 0.95
CA THR A 102 -11.92 -15.64 1.75
C THR A 102 -11.74 -17.08 2.25
N LEU A 103 -11.29 -17.98 1.37
CA LEU A 103 -11.01 -19.38 1.74
C LEU A 103 -9.83 -19.49 2.72
N ALA A 104 -8.76 -18.74 2.49
CA ALA A 104 -7.61 -18.72 3.39
C ALA A 104 -7.99 -18.13 4.77
N SER A 105 -8.87 -17.11 4.80
CA SER A 105 -9.41 -16.58 6.06
C SER A 105 -10.23 -17.62 6.82
N ALA A 106 -11.06 -18.41 6.12
CA ALA A 106 -11.76 -19.54 6.72
C ALA A 106 -10.77 -20.57 7.29
N ALA A 107 -9.71 -20.89 6.55
CA ALA A 107 -8.66 -21.81 7.01
C ALA A 107 -7.89 -21.27 8.22
N CYS A 108 -7.63 -19.94 8.29
CA CYS A 108 -7.04 -19.32 9.47
C CYS A 108 -7.93 -19.47 10.71
N GLY A 109 -9.23 -19.17 10.58
CA GLY A 109 -10.18 -19.31 11.69
C GLY A 109 -10.38 -20.77 12.15
N ALA A 110 -10.22 -21.74 11.23
CA ALA A 110 -10.33 -23.17 11.52
C ALA A 110 -9.01 -23.80 12.02
N ALA A 111 -7.92 -23.03 12.13
CA ALA A 111 -6.61 -23.57 12.48
C ALA A 111 -6.61 -24.24 13.85
N GLN A 112 -5.98 -25.45 13.91
CA GLN A 112 -5.84 -26.26 15.12
C GLN A 112 -4.39 -26.31 15.62
N SER A 113 -3.43 -25.77 14.85
CA SER A 113 -2.03 -25.68 15.22
C SER A 113 -1.41 -24.39 14.66
N SER A 114 -0.28 -23.96 15.24
CA SER A 114 0.48 -22.82 14.77
C SER A 114 0.94 -22.95 13.32
N MET A 115 1.45 -24.14 12.95
CA MET A 115 1.91 -24.41 11.58
C MET A 115 0.77 -24.29 10.56
N TRP A 116 -0.43 -24.82 10.88
CA TRP A 116 -1.61 -24.63 10.04
C TRP A 116 -1.90 -23.13 9.85
N LEU A 117 -1.94 -22.38 10.96
CA LEU A 117 -2.22 -20.95 10.91
C LEU A 117 -1.18 -20.21 10.08
N VAL A 118 0.12 -20.51 10.24
CA VAL A 118 1.20 -19.90 9.45
C VAL A 118 1.03 -20.18 7.95
N ILE A 119 0.76 -21.44 7.57
CA ILE A 119 0.54 -21.79 6.15
C ILE A 119 -0.69 -21.07 5.60
N ALA A 120 -1.80 -21.05 6.32
CA ALA A 120 -3.01 -20.36 5.91
C ALA A 120 -2.76 -18.84 5.76
N ARG A 121 -1.94 -18.23 6.63
CA ARG A 121 -1.52 -16.82 6.56
C ARG A 121 -0.65 -16.53 5.35
N LEU A 122 0.27 -17.43 4.99
CA LEU A 122 1.06 -17.30 3.75
C LEU A 122 0.13 -17.29 2.52
N VAL A 123 -0.83 -18.21 2.44
CA VAL A 123 -1.82 -18.26 1.35
C VAL A 123 -2.69 -17.01 1.34
N GLN A 124 -3.11 -16.51 2.50
CA GLN A 124 -3.89 -15.29 2.62
C GLN A 124 -3.09 -14.06 2.19
N GLY A 125 -1.77 -14.01 2.49
CA GLY A 125 -0.86 -12.98 2.01
C GLY A 125 -0.74 -12.98 0.48
N ILE A 126 -0.56 -14.15 -0.14
CA ILE A 126 -0.60 -14.30 -1.62
C ILE A 126 -1.89 -13.71 -2.17
N ALA A 127 -3.02 -14.07 -1.58
CA ALA A 127 -4.34 -13.61 -2.01
C ALA A 127 -4.50 -12.08 -1.90
N GLY A 128 -4.03 -11.48 -0.81
CA GLY A 128 -3.98 -10.03 -0.64
C GLY A 128 -3.10 -9.35 -1.69
N GLY A 129 -1.94 -9.94 -1.98
CA GLY A 129 -1.05 -9.51 -3.06
C GLY A 129 -1.67 -9.62 -4.45
N LEU A 130 -2.60 -10.57 -4.69
CA LEU A 130 -3.38 -10.65 -5.92
C LEU A 130 -4.44 -9.55 -6.04
N ILE A 131 -5.12 -9.18 -4.95
CA ILE A 131 -6.21 -8.19 -4.94
C ILE A 131 -5.67 -6.77 -5.11
N SER A 132 -4.65 -6.41 -4.37
CA SER A 132 -4.28 -5.01 -4.11
C SER A 132 -3.88 -4.22 -5.37
N PRO A 133 -3.03 -4.73 -6.30
CA PRO A 133 -2.72 -4.04 -7.54
C PRO A 133 -3.92 -3.92 -8.47
N GLN A 134 -4.84 -4.91 -8.42
CA GLN A 134 -6.04 -4.87 -9.27
C GLN A 134 -6.98 -3.74 -8.87
N VAL A 135 -7.09 -3.42 -7.57
CA VAL A 135 -7.87 -2.27 -7.09
C VAL A 135 -7.36 -0.99 -7.74
N SER A 136 -6.05 -0.74 -7.68
CA SER A 136 -5.44 0.45 -8.29
C SER A 136 -5.61 0.49 -9.81
N ALA A 137 -5.44 -0.66 -10.48
CA ALA A 137 -5.59 -0.77 -11.93
C ALA A 137 -7.04 -0.61 -12.39
N LEU A 138 -8.01 -1.16 -11.66
CA LEU A 138 -9.45 -0.98 -11.92
C LEU A 138 -9.87 0.47 -11.73
N ILE A 139 -9.37 1.16 -10.69
CA ILE A 139 -9.61 2.60 -10.51
C ILE A 139 -9.11 3.38 -11.73
N GLN A 140 -7.88 3.10 -12.20
CA GLN A 140 -7.33 3.76 -13.38
C GLN A 140 -8.13 3.45 -14.66
N GLN A 141 -8.68 2.25 -14.79
CA GLN A 141 -9.49 1.85 -15.92
C GLN A 141 -10.86 2.52 -15.93
N MET A 142 -11.50 2.64 -14.77
CA MET A 142 -12.87 3.16 -14.64
C MET A 142 -12.96 4.69 -14.58
N PHE A 143 -11.87 5.35 -14.14
CA PHE A 143 -11.88 6.77 -13.85
C PHE A 143 -10.72 7.51 -14.50
N SER A 144 -10.98 8.74 -14.95
CA SER A 144 -9.97 9.63 -15.53
C SER A 144 -10.05 11.03 -14.90
N GLY A 145 -9.02 11.84 -15.08
CA GLY A 145 -8.98 13.22 -14.65
C GLY A 145 -9.35 13.42 -13.17
N ARG A 146 -10.26 14.34 -12.88
CA ARG A 146 -10.69 14.68 -11.51
C ARG A 146 -11.39 13.53 -10.78
N GLU A 147 -12.08 12.66 -11.50
CA GLU A 147 -12.77 11.52 -10.89
C GLU A 147 -11.81 10.45 -10.40
N ARG A 148 -10.68 10.25 -11.09
CA ARG A 148 -9.60 9.35 -10.64
C ARG A 148 -9.04 9.81 -9.28
N GLY A 149 -8.80 11.12 -9.13
CA GLY A 149 -8.38 11.70 -7.85
C GLY A 149 -9.39 11.43 -6.73
N ARG A 150 -10.70 11.59 -7.03
CA ARG A 150 -11.76 11.28 -6.06
C ARG A 150 -11.82 9.80 -5.69
N ALA A 151 -11.67 8.90 -6.66
CA ALA A 151 -11.67 7.46 -6.44
C ALA A 151 -10.46 7.01 -5.57
N PHE A 152 -9.26 7.52 -5.85
CA PHE A 152 -8.10 7.29 -5.00
C PHE A 152 -8.21 7.96 -3.63
N GLY A 153 -8.88 9.12 -3.53
CA GLY A 153 -9.22 9.74 -2.26
C GLY A 153 -10.08 8.84 -1.38
N MET A 154 -11.12 8.22 -1.95
CA MET A 154 -11.95 7.23 -1.25
C MET A 154 -11.14 5.99 -0.85
N PHE A 155 -10.22 5.53 -1.70
CA PHE A 155 -9.30 4.43 -1.35
C PHE A 155 -8.39 4.81 -0.17
N GLY A 156 -7.83 6.03 -0.16
CA GLY A 156 -7.05 6.55 0.97
C GLY A 156 -7.87 6.65 2.27
N THR A 157 -9.16 7.01 2.18
CA THR A 157 -10.08 6.99 3.32
C THR A 157 -10.25 5.57 3.88
N VAL A 158 -10.38 4.58 3.02
CA VAL A 158 -10.46 3.16 3.41
C VAL A 158 -9.19 2.72 4.13
N VAL A 159 -8.01 3.15 3.68
CA VAL A 159 -6.73 2.87 4.38
C VAL A 159 -6.78 3.40 5.82
N GLY A 160 -7.18 4.66 6.02
CA GLY A 160 -7.29 5.26 7.35
C GLY A 160 -8.29 4.54 8.25
N ILE A 161 -9.50 4.29 7.72
CA ILE A 161 -10.57 3.62 8.49
C ILE A 161 -10.17 2.19 8.87
N SER A 162 -9.59 1.42 7.96
CA SER A 162 -9.15 0.04 8.23
C SER A 162 -8.16 -0.04 9.39
N THR A 163 -7.23 0.93 9.45
CA THR A 163 -6.23 0.99 10.51
C THR A 163 -6.85 1.29 11.87
N ALA A 164 -7.87 2.15 11.93
CA ALA A 164 -8.55 2.49 13.17
C ALA A 164 -9.52 1.41 13.63
N VAL A 165 -10.30 0.85 12.70
CA VAL A 165 -11.36 -0.13 12.99
C VAL A 165 -10.77 -1.49 13.41
N GLY A 166 -9.59 -1.86 12.90
CA GLY A 166 -8.99 -3.16 13.18
C GLY A 166 -8.87 -3.50 14.66
N PRO A 167 -8.16 -2.70 15.46
CA PRO A 167 -8.01 -2.95 16.90
C PRO A 167 -9.35 -2.94 17.65
N LEU A 168 -10.25 -2.03 17.30
CA LEU A 168 -11.57 -1.94 17.95
C LEU A 168 -12.42 -3.16 17.66
N LEU A 169 -12.53 -3.56 16.39
CA LEU A 169 -13.32 -4.72 15.99
C LEU A 169 -12.69 -6.02 16.52
N GLY A 170 -11.37 -6.13 16.47
CA GLY A 170 -10.65 -7.30 17.00
C GLY A 170 -10.87 -7.47 18.49
N GLY A 171 -10.72 -6.41 19.27
CA GLY A 171 -10.98 -6.42 20.70
C GLY A 171 -12.42 -6.80 21.04
N LEU A 172 -13.40 -6.24 20.32
CA LEU A 172 -14.82 -6.55 20.47
C LEU A 172 -15.13 -8.01 20.18
N LEU A 173 -14.61 -8.56 19.07
CA LEU A 173 -14.84 -9.96 18.68
C LEU A 173 -14.24 -10.93 19.71
N ILE A 174 -13.03 -10.64 20.20
CA ILE A 174 -12.36 -11.47 21.22
C ILE A 174 -13.16 -11.42 22.54
N GLN A 175 -13.59 -10.23 22.97
CA GLN A 175 -14.37 -10.08 24.18
C GLN A 175 -15.73 -10.79 24.09
N ALA A 176 -16.40 -10.71 22.94
CA ALA A 176 -17.73 -11.30 22.74
C ALA A 176 -17.71 -12.84 22.65
N ALA A 177 -16.66 -13.42 22.05
CA ALA A 177 -16.55 -14.86 21.81
C ALA A 177 -15.67 -15.60 22.83
N GLY A 178 -15.09 -14.86 23.81
CA GLY A 178 -14.23 -15.41 24.87
C GLY A 178 -12.76 -15.55 24.47
N PRO A 179 -11.84 -15.65 25.46
CA PRO A 179 -10.41 -15.64 25.22
C PRO A 179 -9.91 -16.82 24.38
N ASP A 180 -10.48 -18.03 24.56
CA ASP A 180 -10.01 -19.25 23.91
C ASP A 180 -10.33 -19.32 22.42
N HIS A 181 -11.49 -18.79 22.00
CA HIS A 181 -12.02 -18.94 20.66
C HIS A 181 -12.28 -17.60 19.95
N GLY A 182 -12.21 -16.48 20.66
CA GLY A 182 -12.48 -15.14 20.14
C GLY A 182 -11.58 -14.73 18.99
N TRP A 183 -10.32 -15.14 19.00
CA TRP A 183 -9.37 -14.86 17.93
C TRP A 183 -9.76 -15.48 16.58
N ARG A 184 -10.52 -16.57 16.55
CA ARG A 184 -11.00 -17.21 15.30
C ARG A 184 -11.97 -16.31 14.55
N TRP A 185 -12.78 -15.53 15.26
CA TRP A 185 -13.75 -14.60 14.69
C TRP A 185 -13.10 -13.41 13.99
N VAL A 186 -11.87 -13.08 14.36
CA VAL A 186 -11.04 -12.08 13.67
C VAL A 186 -10.82 -12.46 12.20
N PHE A 187 -10.74 -13.75 11.91
CA PHE A 187 -10.65 -14.26 10.54
C PHE A 187 -12.04 -14.49 9.91
N TYR A 188 -12.98 -15.04 10.67
CA TYR A 188 -14.31 -15.35 10.14
C TYR A 188 -15.10 -14.11 9.72
N VAL A 189 -14.81 -12.93 10.26
CA VAL A 189 -15.44 -11.66 9.84
C VAL A 189 -15.24 -11.36 8.35
N ASN A 190 -14.16 -11.87 7.75
CA ASN A 190 -13.89 -11.72 6.33
C ASN A 190 -14.78 -12.59 5.42
N LEU A 191 -15.38 -13.66 5.94
CA LEU A 191 -16.15 -14.61 5.13
C LEU A 191 -17.43 -13.98 4.54
N PRO A 192 -18.34 -13.41 5.36
CA PRO A 192 -19.54 -12.79 4.83
C PRO A 192 -19.22 -11.62 3.88
N LEU A 193 -18.22 -10.81 4.23
CA LEU A 193 -17.79 -9.71 3.39
C LEU A 193 -17.21 -10.20 2.05
N GLY A 194 -16.39 -11.25 2.09
CA GLY A 194 -15.77 -11.84 0.89
C GLY A 194 -16.80 -12.46 -0.05
N VAL A 195 -17.76 -13.21 0.49
CA VAL A 195 -18.84 -13.83 -0.32
C VAL A 195 -19.70 -12.75 -0.99
N VAL A 196 -20.16 -11.75 -0.24
CA VAL A 196 -20.95 -10.63 -0.78
C VAL A 196 -20.14 -9.87 -1.84
N CYS A 197 -18.87 -9.58 -1.54
CA CYS A 197 -17.99 -8.87 -2.45
C CYS A 197 -17.75 -9.67 -3.75
N LEU A 198 -17.58 -11.00 -3.70
CA LEU A 198 -17.46 -11.88 -4.88
C LEU A 198 -18.71 -11.85 -5.75
N LEU A 199 -19.88 -11.93 -5.15
CA LEU A 199 -21.16 -11.91 -5.87
C LEU A 199 -21.36 -10.55 -6.58
N LEU A 200 -21.04 -9.46 -5.89
CA LEU A 200 -21.11 -8.12 -6.44
C LEU A 200 -20.03 -7.86 -7.50
N ALA A 201 -18.79 -8.35 -7.29
CA ALA A 201 -17.71 -8.25 -8.25
C ALA A 201 -18.08 -8.90 -9.58
N ARG A 202 -18.69 -10.10 -9.53
CA ARG A 202 -19.17 -10.82 -10.71
C ARG A 202 -20.18 -10.04 -11.54
N ARG A 203 -20.97 -9.16 -10.91
CA ARG A 203 -22.03 -8.39 -11.58
C ARG A 203 -21.64 -6.97 -11.97
N LEU A 204 -20.72 -6.36 -11.23
CA LEU A 204 -20.47 -4.93 -11.29
C LEU A 204 -19.10 -4.58 -11.91
N LEU A 205 -18.09 -5.45 -11.76
CA LEU A 205 -16.78 -5.15 -12.32
C LEU A 205 -16.81 -5.26 -13.84
N PRO A 206 -16.22 -4.29 -14.56
CA PRO A 206 -16.15 -4.34 -16.01
C PRO A 206 -15.30 -5.53 -16.46
N ASP A 207 -15.74 -6.17 -17.54
CA ASP A 207 -14.90 -7.17 -18.21
C ASP A 207 -13.71 -6.45 -18.83
N THR A 208 -12.52 -6.90 -18.45
CA THR A 208 -11.30 -6.41 -19.07
C THR A 208 -10.98 -7.39 -20.20
N PRO A 209 -10.90 -6.92 -21.45
CA PRO A 209 -10.45 -7.78 -22.53
C PRO A 209 -9.08 -8.35 -22.16
N SER A 210 -8.98 -9.66 -22.10
CA SER A 210 -7.68 -10.31 -21.97
C SER A 210 -6.92 -10.06 -23.28
N ALA A 211 -5.63 -9.79 -23.19
CA ALA A 211 -4.77 -9.58 -24.36
C ALA A 211 -4.57 -10.87 -25.22
N GLY A 212 -5.54 -11.77 -25.24
CA GLY A 212 -5.49 -13.06 -25.91
C GLY A 212 -5.07 -14.21 -24.98
N ARG A 213 -4.86 -15.41 -25.54
CA ARG A 213 -4.32 -16.56 -24.80
C ARG A 213 -2.86 -16.29 -24.42
N VAL A 214 -2.64 -15.71 -23.24
CA VAL A 214 -1.30 -15.54 -22.68
C VAL A 214 -0.79 -16.91 -22.24
N ARG A 215 0.28 -17.38 -22.86
CA ARG A 215 0.97 -18.61 -22.45
C ARG A 215 1.76 -18.35 -21.17
N PRO A 216 1.99 -19.35 -20.28
CA PRO A 216 2.82 -19.18 -19.08
C PRO A 216 4.21 -18.60 -19.37
N ARG A 217 4.77 -18.88 -20.56
CA ARG A 217 6.07 -18.32 -21.00
C ARG A 217 6.02 -16.80 -21.27
N ASP A 218 4.84 -16.25 -21.55
CA ASP A 218 4.67 -14.81 -21.83
C ASP A 218 4.69 -13.98 -20.54
N LEU A 219 4.65 -14.63 -19.37
CA LEU A 219 4.67 -14.00 -18.01
C LEU A 219 6.08 -13.85 -17.45
N ASP A 220 7.10 -14.16 -18.22
CA ASP A 220 8.51 -14.10 -17.81
C ASP A 220 8.78 -14.75 -16.44
N PRO A 221 8.79 -16.09 -16.34
CA PRO A 221 8.98 -16.79 -15.07
C PRO A 221 10.35 -16.52 -14.44
N VAL A 222 11.37 -16.21 -15.26
CA VAL A 222 12.72 -15.88 -14.75
C VAL A 222 12.72 -14.51 -14.08
N GLY A 223 12.13 -13.49 -14.72
CA GLY A 223 11.97 -12.17 -14.12
C GLY A 223 11.15 -12.23 -12.85
N VAL A 224 10.04 -12.97 -12.83
CA VAL A 224 9.22 -13.18 -11.61
C VAL A 224 10.04 -13.84 -10.49
N ALA A 225 10.83 -14.86 -10.80
CA ALA A 225 11.66 -15.55 -9.80
C ALA A 225 12.76 -14.65 -9.25
N LEU A 226 13.48 -13.92 -10.11
CA LEU A 226 14.54 -12.98 -9.71
C LEU A 226 13.98 -11.84 -8.85
N LEU A 227 12.88 -11.23 -9.29
CA LEU A 227 12.22 -10.16 -8.55
C LEU A 227 11.71 -10.68 -7.19
N GLY A 228 11.05 -11.84 -7.20
CA GLY A 228 10.51 -12.45 -6.00
C GLY A 228 11.60 -12.80 -5.00
N ALA A 229 12.67 -13.46 -5.43
CA ALA A 229 13.81 -13.78 -4.59
C ALA A 229 14.52 -12.51 -4.07
N GLY A 230 14.65 -11.47 -4.92
CA GLY A 230 15.23 -10.19 -4.54
C GLY A 230 14.40 -9.45 -3.50
N VAL A 231 13.08 -9.37 -3.68
CA VAL A 231 12.17 -8.75 -2.70
C VAL A 231 12.14 -9.55 -1.40
N LEU A 232 12.10 -10.89 -1.47
CA LEU A 232 12.15 -11.75 -0.28
C LEU A 232 13.46 -11.55 0.48
N ALA A 233 14.60 -11.62 -0.19
CA ALA A 233 15.91 -11.40 0.40
C ALA A 233 16.05 -9.98 1.01
N LEU A 234 15.41 -8.99 0.40
CA LEU A 234 15.39 -7.63 0.92
C LEU A 234 14.52 -7.50 2.18
N LEU A 235 13.30 -8.05 2.17
CA LEU A 235 12.36 -7.87 3.28
C LEU A 235 12.69 -8.74 4.50
N LEU A 236 13.21 -9.95 4.28
CA LEU A 236 13.39 -10.94 5.34
C LEU A 236 14.26 -10.45 6.50
N PRO A 237 15.45 -9.84 6.31
CA PRO A 237 16.28 -9.37 7.41
C PRO A 237 15.62 -8.23 8.22
N PHE A 238 14.79 -7.40 7.59
CA PHE A 238 14.09 -6.33 8.28
C PHE A 238 12.88 -6.86 9.08
N VAL A 239 12.13 -7.79 8.50
CA VAL A 239 10.97 -8.41 9.16
C VAL A 239 11.43 -9.25 10.36
N GLN A 240 12.57 -9.94 10.25
CA GLN A 240 13.14 -10.79 11.30
C GLN A 240 14.24 -10.09 12.12
N ALA A 241 14.34 -8.76 12.02
CA ALA A 241 15.43 -7.99 12.62
C ALA A 241 15.61 -8.24 14.11
N GLN A 242 14.51 -8.45 14.85
CA GLN A 242 14.51 -8.66 16.28
C GLN A 242 14.80 -10.12 16.71
N GLN A 243 14.47 -11.09 15.87
CA GLN A 243 14.70 -12.52 16.20
C GLN A 243 16.09 -13.01 15.81
N TRP A 244 16.57 -12.55 14.65
CA TRP A 244 17.88 -12.97 14.15
C TRP A 244 18.99 -12.16 14.80
N GLN A 245 19.64 -12.76 15.76
CA GLN A 245 20.82 -12.18 16.39
C GLN A 245 22.03 -12.29 15.44
N GLY A 246 22.90 -11.27 15.47
CA GLY A 246 24.11 -11.22 14.64
C GLY A 246 23.98 -10.49 13.31
N ASN A 247 25.12 -10.15 12.72
CA ASN A 247 25.22 -9.31 11.53
C ASN A 247 25.07 -10.09 10.21
N GLY A 248 25.08 -11.43 10.25
CA GLY A 248 24.97 -12.27 9.05
C GLY A 248 23.68 -12.06 8.25
N LYS A 249 22.60 -11.63 8.91
CA LYS A 249 21.32 -11.29 8.24
C LYS A 249 21.45 -10.19 7.18
N TRP A 250 22.42 -9.27 7.35
CA TRP A 250 22.62 -8.16 6.41
C TRP A 250 23.25 -8.60 5.09
N LEU A 251 23.85 -9.82 5.03
CA LEU A 251 24.28 -10.41 3.77
C LEU A 251 23.11 -10.66 2.81
N LEU A 252 21.90 -10.86 3.35
CA LEU A 252 20.69 -10.95 2.53
C LEU A 252 20.36 -9.64 1.80
N VAL A 253 20.72 -8.50 2.36
CA VAL A 253 20.55 -7.21 1.68
C VAL A 253 21.49 -7.11 0.48
N VAL A 254 22.73 -7.60 0.63
CA VAL A 254 23.70 -7.67 -0.47
C VAL A 254 23.20 -8.64 -1.55
N LEU A 255 22.71 -9.81 -1.15
CA LEU A 255 22.09 -10.79 -2.06
C LEU A 255 20.87 -10.18 -2.76
N ALA A 256 20.02 -9.46 -2.04
CA ALA A 256 18.88 -8.75 -2.61
C ALA A 256 19.31 -7.73 -3.68
N ALA A 257 20.33 -6.93 -3.39
CA ALA A 257 20.90 -5.99 -4.35
C ALA A 257 21.40 -6.70 -5.62
N ALA A 258 22.11 -7.82 -5.46
CA ALA A 258 22.59 -8.62 -6.59
C ALA A 258 21.42 -9.23 -7.40
N LEU A 259 20.41 -9.80 -6.74
CA LEU A 259 19.24 -10.38 -7.40
C LEU A 259 18.39 -9.31 -8.12
N LEU A 260 18.19 -8.14 -7.51
CA LEU A 260 17.47 -7.04 -8.14
C LEU A 260 18.27 -6.43 -9.31
N ALA A 261 19.60 -6.34 -9.21
CA ALA A 261 20.44 -5.94 -10.32
C ALA A 261 20.38 -6.96 -11.49
N ALA A 262 20.42 -8.25 -11.16
CA ALA A 262 20.22 -9.33 -12.13
C ALA A 262 18.83 -9.26 -12.77
N PHE A 263 17.78 -8.96 -12.00
CA PHE A 263 16.43 -8.72 -12.50
C PHE A 263 16.39 -7.57 -13.50
N VAL A 264 16.96 -6.40 -13.16
CA VAL A 264 17.00 -5.23 -14.05
C VAL A 264 17.78 -5.54 -15.33
N ALA A 265 18.91 -6.25 -15.22
CA ALA A 265 19.69 -6.68 -16.40
C ALA A 265 18.93 -7.67 -17.28
N TRP A 266 18.14 -8.58 -16.67
CA TRP A 266 17.28 -9.51 -17.37
C TRP A 266 16.16 -8.78 -18.12
N GLU A 267 15.42 -7.90 -17.43
CA GLU A 267 14.35 -7.08 -18.01
C GLU A 267 14.84 -6.22 -19.18
N ALA A 268 16.03 -5.62 -19.04
CA ALA A 268 16.65 -4.83 -20.10
C ALA A 268 16.94 -5.68 -21.37
N ARG A 269 17.29 -6.98 -21.20
CA ARG A 269 17.49 -7.90 -22.32
C ARG A 269 16.17 -8.36 -22.95
N CYS A 270 15.11 -8.50 -22.15
CA CYS A 270 13.78 -8.90 -22.63
C CYS A 270 13.05 -7.75 -23.36
N THR A 271 13.49 -6.50 -23.18
CA THR A 271 12.89 -5.34 -23.84
C THR A 271 13.14 -5.41 -25.35
N GLY A 272 12.08 -5.65 -26.13
CA GLY A 272 12.15 -5.83 -27.61
C GLY A 272 12.16 -7.29 -28.09
N GLY A 273 12.12 -8.26 -27.17
CA GLY A 273 11.99 -9.69 -27.47
C GLY A 273 10.54 -10.18 -27.51
N PRO A 274 10.33 -11.49 -27.79
CA PRO A 274 9.00 -12.10 -27.80
C PRO A 274 8.37 -12.26 -26.41
N THR A 275 9.17 -12.12 -25.36
CA THR A 275 8.74 -12.16 -23.96
C THR A 275 8.39 -10.76 -23.47
N HIS A 276 7.22 -10.62 -22.86
CA HIS A 276 6.82 -9.34 -22.28
C HIS A 276 7.42 -9.18 -20.89
N PRO A 277 8.17 -8.10 -20.61
CA PRO A 277 8.81 -7.88 -19.31
C PRO A 277 7.80 -7.84 -18.15
N VAL A 278 8.20 -8.32 -16.96
CA VAL A 278 7.37 -8.26 -15.73
C VAL A 278 7.16 -6.80 -15.33
N LEU A 279 8.22 -6.01 -15.44
CA LEU A 279 8.22 -4.59 -15.13
C LEU A 279 8.73 -3.80 -16.33
N ASP A 280 7.92 -2.89 -16.83
CA ASP A 280 8.36 -2.00 -17.89
C ASP A 280 9.29 -0.92 -17.32
N LEU A 281 10.59 -1.09 -17.53
CA LEU A 281 11.60 -0.13 -17.10
C LEU A 281 11.43 1.26 -17.72
N ALA A 282 10.70 1.37 -18.86
CA ALA A 282 10.38 2.67 -19.44
C ALA A 282 9.49 3.54 -18.54
N LEU A 283 8.72 2.93 -17.63
CA LEU A 283 7.93 3.70 -16.64
C LEU A 283 8.82 4.54 -15.72
N PHE A 284 10.04 4.09 -15.42
CA PHE A 284 10.98 4.85 -14.61
C PHE A 284 11.62 6.02 -15.35
N ARG A 285 11.41 6.15 -16.67
CA ARG A 285 11.74 7.37 -17.42
C ARG A 285 10.72 8.48 -17.21
N LEU A 286 9.50 8.12 -16.78
CA LEU A 286 8.48 9.09 -16.38
C LEU A 286 8.89 9.67 -15.01
N ARG A 287 9.20 10.96 -14.99
CA ARG A 287 9.64 11.64 -13.77
C ARG A 287 8.64 11.54 -12.64
N SER A 288 7.36 11.76 -12.94
CA SER A 288 6.25 11.67 -11.98
C SER A 288 6.15 10.28 -11.34
N TYR A 289 6.49 9.23 -12.10
CA TYR A 289 6.41 7.85 -11.64
C TYR A 289 7.55 7.48 -10.68
N TRP A 290 8.81 7.66 -11.08
CA TRP A 290 9.94 7.25 -10.24
C TRP A 290 10.08 8.10 -8.97
N LEU A 291 9.84 9.43 -9.05
CA LEU A 291 9.83 10.30 -7.87
C LEU A 291 8.67 9.96 -6.94
N GLY A 292 7.50 9.64 -7.49
CA GLY A 292 6.35 9.19 -6.70
C GLY A 292 6.58 7.85 -6.01
N CYS A 293 7.28 6.89 -6.66
CA CYS A 293 7.69 5.62 -6.05
C CYS A 293 8.74 5.84 -4.94
N LEU A 294 9.71 6.71 -5.15
CA LEU A 294 10.72 7.03 -4.15
C LEU A 294 10.11 7.76 -2.94
N LEU A 295 9.23 8.74 -3.20
CA LEU A 295 8.50 9.45 -2.16
C LEU A 295 7.73 8.48 -1.27
N ILE A 296 6.95 7.57 -1.87
CA ILE A 296 6.09 6.67 -1.11
C ILE A 296 6.91 5.65 -0.30
N LEU A 297 8.08 5.24 -0.80
CA LEU A 297 9.01 4.39 -0.06
C LEU A 297 9.47 5.06 1.24
N PHE A 298 10.00 6.28 1.16
CA PHE A 298 10.44 7.02 2.34
C PHE A 298 9.28 7.38 3.26
N TYR A 299 8.15 7.79 2.68
CA TYR A 299 6.97 8.12 3.48
C TYR A 299 6.48 6.93 4.29
N PHE A 300 6.38 5.73 3.70
CA PHE A 300 5.92 4.54 4.42
C PHE A 300 6.94 4.03 5.43
N ALA A 301 8.22 4.30 5.27
CA ALA A 301 9.23 4.05 6.30
C ALA A 301 8.93 4.84 7.58
N GLY A 302 8.64 6.13 7.46
CA GLY A 302 8.19 6.95 8.60
C GLY A 302 6.79 6.58 9.10
N PHE A 303 5.82 6.50 8.19
CA PHE A 303 4.40 6.30 8.50
C PHE A 303 4.12 5.03 9.32
N THR A 304 4.63 3.89 8.90
CA THR A 304 4.35 2.62 9.59
C THR A 304 5.03 2.56 10.96
N SER A 305 6.20 3.15 11.06
CA SER A 305 7.00 3.18 12.30
C SER A 305 6.36 4.01 13.40
N ILE A 306 5.60 5.06 13.05
CA ILE A 306 4.86 5.87 14.03
C ILE A 306 3.92 5.00 14.85
N PHE A 307 3.12 4.16 14.18
CA PHE A 307 2.18 3.27 14.86
C PHE A 307 2.89 2.27 15.76
N PHE A 308 4.02 1.75 15.27
CA PHE A 308 4.83 0.77 15.99
C PHE A 308 5.36 1.34 17.31
N VAL A 309 6.10 2.45 17.26
CA VAL A 309 6.71 3.02 18.47
C VAL A 309 5.67 3.64 19.41
N THR A 310 4.60 4.26 18.86
CA THR A 310 3.53 4.84 19.70
C THR A 310 2.80 3.73 20.46
N THR A 311 2.51 2.61 19.82
CA THR A 311 1.86 1.47 20.47
C THR A 311 2.74 0.90 21.58
N LEU A 312 4.03 0.71 21.33
CA LEU A 312 4.99 0.20 22.34
C LEU A 312 5.12 1.16 23.52
N TYR A 313 5.27 2.46 23.25
CA TYR A 313 5.34 3.48 24.31
C TYR A 313 4.11 3.49 25.20
N LEU A 314 2.91 3.51 24.59
CA LEU A 314 1.65 3.55 25.35
C LEU A 314 1.41 2.25 26.13
N GLN A 315 1.60 1.09 25.51
CA GLN A 315 1.29 -0.19 26.17
C GLN A 315 2.40 -0.63 27.13
N SER A 316 3.63 -0.73 26.67
CA SER A 316 4.73 -1.25 27.47
C SER A 316 5.37 -0.18 28.38
N GLY A 317 5.38 1.09 27.93
CA GLY A 317 5.96 2.19 28.69
C GLY A 317 4.98 2.77 29.73
N LEU A 318 3.73 3.00 29.35
CA LEU A 318 2.72 3.65 30.21
C LEU A 318 1.66 2.69 30.76
N GLY A 319 1.69 1.41 30.41
CA GLY A 319 0.74 0.40 30.91
C GLY A 319 -0.69 0.54 30.35
N TYR A 320 -0.87 1.22 29.22
CA TYR A 320 -2.18 1.33 28.57
C TYR A 320 -2.68 -0.03 28.11
N SER A 321 -3.97 -0.29 28.22
CA SER A 321 -4.59 -1.42 27.54
C SER A 321 -4.51 -1.24 26.02
N ALA A 322 -4.61 -2.35 25.28
CA ALA A 322 -4.65 -2.31 23.81
C ALA A 322 -5.74 -1.39 23.27
N LEU A 323 -6.92 -1.36 23.92
CA LEU A 323 -8.02 -0.48 23.57
C LEU A 323 -7.68 1.00 23.80
N GLN A 324 -7.08 1.34 24.93
CA GLN A 324 -6.66 2.71 25.25
C GLN A 324 -5.59 3.22 24.26
N ALA A 325 -4.59 2.39 23.94
CA ALA A 325 -3.58 2.71 22.94
C ALA A 325 -4.19 2.90 21.55
N GLY A 326 -5.14 2.04 21.15
CA GLY A 326 -5.89 2.17 19.90
C GLY A 326 -6.70 3.48 19.84
N LEU A 327 -7.38 3.84 20.93
CA LEU A 327 -8.13 5.10 21.04
C LEU A 327 -7.20 6.33 20.96
N ALA A 328 -6.02 6.29 21.56
CA ALA A 328 -5.04 7.37 21.50
C ALA A 328 -4.52 7.62 20.06
N ILE A 329 -4.45 6.58 19.22
CA ILE A 329 -4.03 6.66 17.82
C ILE A 329 -5.21 6.99 16.87
N THR A 330 -6.44 6.81 17.30
CA THR A 330 -7.65 7.05 16.50
C THR A 330 -7.72 8.45 15.86
N PRO A 331 -7.32 9.56 16.53
CA PRO A 331 -7.29 10.89 15.90
C PRO A 331 -6.46 10.94 14.62
N PHE A 332 -5.32 10.26 14.58
CA PHE A 332 -4.52 10.15 13.36
C PHE A 332 -5.31 9.48 12.22
N ALA A 333 -5.93 8.33 12.49
CA ALA A 333 -6.67 7.57 11.49
C ALA A 333 -7.88 8.34 10.95
N LEU A 334 -8.62 9.05 11.82
CA LEU A 334 -9.75 9.91 11.44
C LEU A 334 -9.26 11.08 10.57
N GLY A 335 -8.21 11.78 11.00
CA GLY A 335 -7.60 12.85 10.22
C GLY A 335 -7.18 12.39 8.83
N SER A 336 -6.50 11.23 8.75
CA SER A 336 -6.05 10.64 7.49
C SER A 336 -7.22 10.29 6.56
N GLY A 337 -8.27 9.66 7.07
CA GLY A 337 -9.45 9.31 6.30
C GLY A 337 -10.19 10.54 5.72
N VAL A 338 -10.40 11.57 6.56
CA VAL A 338 -11.05 12.83 6.14
C VAL A 338 -10.19 13.54 5.09
N ALA A 339 -8.91 13.73 5.39
CA ALA A 339 -8.00 14.46 4.51
C ALA A 339 -7.73 13.72 3.19
N ALA A 340 -7.76 12.39 3.16
CA ALA A 340 -7.64 11.62 1.92
C ALA A 340 -8.80 11.89 0.96
N SER A 341 -10.04 11.96 1.47
CA SER A 341 -11.21 12.34 0.66
C SER A 341 -11.09 13.76 0.10
N ILE A 342 -10.63 14.71 0.90
CA ILE A 342 -10.43 16.12 0.51
C ILE A 342 -9.28 16.20 -0.49
N GLY A 343 -8.14 15.56 -0.20
CA GLY A 343 -6.95 15.52 -1.03
C GLY A 343 -7.21 14.95 -2.42
N GLY A 344 -8.03 13.89 -2.50
CA GLY A 344 -8.46 13.30 -3.77
C GLY A 344 -9.28 14.25 -4.66
N ARG A 345 -10.02 15.21 -4.06
CA ARG A 345 -10.74 16.26 -4.80
C ARG A 345 -9.83 17.41 -5.21
N LEU A 346 -8.88 17.76 -4.36
CA LEU A 346 -8.00 18.91 -4.52
C LEU A 346 -6.78 18.62 -5.39
N VAL A 347 -6.37 17.34 -5.53
CA VAL A 347 -5.15 16.94 -6.27
C VAL A 347 -5.17 17.44 -7.73
N GLY A 348 -6.32 17.46 -8.38
CA GLY A 348 -6.46 17.99 -9.75
C GLY A 348 -6.22 19.49 -9.87
N ARG A 349 -6.36 20.27 -8.78
CA ARG A 349 -6.14 21.72 -8.75
C ARG A 349 -4.73 22.09 -8.30
N PHE A 350 -4.25 21.44 -7.24
CA PHE A 350 -2.99 21.81 -6.59
C PHE A 350 -1.81 20.92 -7.00
N GLY A 351 -2.07 19.68 -7.44
CA GLY A 351 -1.00 18.75 -7.85
C GLY A 351 -0.02 18.42 -6.71
N ARG A 352 1.28 18.38 -7.02
CA ARG A 352 2.38 18.05 -6.09
C ARG A 352 2.50 18.97 -4.86
N PRO A 353 2.28 20.30 -4.92
CA PRO A 353 2.24 21.16 -3.73
C PRO A 353 1.32 20.67 -2.61
N LEU A 354 0.24 19.96 -2.93
CA LEU A 354 -0.65 19.36 -1.93
C LEU A 354 0.06 18.28 -1.10
N VAL A 355 0.89 17.46 -1.76
CA VAL A 355 1.70 16.42 -1.12
C VAL A 355 2.77 17.06 -0.22
N VAL A 356 3.41 18.14 -0.67
CA VAL A 356 4.38 18.90 0.13
C VAL A 356 3.71 19.43 1.40
N ALA A 357 2.54 20.06 1.30
CA ALA A 357 1.79 20.53 2.46
C ALA A 357 1.44 19.37 3.41
N GLY A 358 1.00 18.22 2.87
CA GLY A 358 0.73 17.02 3.66
C GLY A 358 1.95 16.52 4.44
N LEU A 359 3.11 16.39 3.78
CA LEU A 359 4.36 15.95 4.42
C LEU A 359 4.82 16.91 5.51
N THR A 360 4.68 18.22 5.29
CA THR A 360 4.98 19.24 6.30
C THR A 360 4.07 19.10 7.53
N MET A 361 2.75 18.89 7.32
CA MET A 361 1.81 18.65 8.41
C MET A 361 2.15 17.37 9.18
N VAL A 362 2.57 16.30 8.50
CA VAL A 362 3.02 15.06 9.18
C VAL A 362 4.24 15.36 10.05
N ALA A 363 5.27 16.01 9.51
CA ALA A 363 6.48 16.33 10.27
C ALA A 363 6.19 17.20 11.50
N LEU A 364 5.37 18.26 11.34
CA LEU A 364 4.95 19.12 12.45
C LEU A 364 4.10 18.39 13.49
N GLY A 365 3.18 17.52 13.03
CA GLY A 365 2.36 16.72 13.93
C GLY A 365 3.20 15.75 14.77
N LEU A 366 4.21 15.10 14.16
CA LEU A 366 5.11 14.20 14.89
C LEU A 366 6.01 14.95 15.89
N ALA A 367 6.55 16.10 15.50
CA ALA A 367 7.29 16.96 16.42
C ALA A 367 6.40 17.43 17.58
N GLY A 368 5.13 17.79 17.29
CA GLY A 368 4.16 18.12 18.31
C GLY A 368 3.81 16.94 19.22
N THR A 369 3.84 15.71 18.71
CA THR A 369 3.59 14.49 19.50
C THR A 369 4.75 14.24 20.48
N ALA A 370 6.01 14.39 20.05
CA ALA A 370 7.17 14.34 20.92
C ALA A 370 7.07 15.41 22.06
N LEU A 371 6.78 16.65 21.68
CA LEU A 371 6.60 17.72 22.64
C LEU A 371 5.46 17.43 23.65
N ALA A 372 4.34 16.87 23.19
CA ALA A 372 3.20 16.54 24.04
C ALA A 372 3.54 15.51 25.13
N VAL A 373 4.38 14.52 24.81
CA VAL A 373 4.84 13.50 25.76
C VAL A 373 5.67 14.12 26.87
N HIS A 374 6.52 15.12 26.57
CA HIS A 374 7.32 15.83 27.58
C HIS A 374 6.48 16.77 28.45
N LEU A 375 5.50 17.46 27.85
CA LEU A 375 4.64 18.39 28.57
C LEU A 375 3.64 17.70 29.50
N VAL A 376 3.18 16.51 29.16
CA VAL A 376 2.18 15.73 29.90
C VAL A 376 2.67 14.31 30.10
N PRO A 377 3.62 14.05 30.97
CA PRO A 377 4.14 12.71 31.24
C PRO A 377 3.10 11.81 31.93
N GLY A 378 3.24 10.50 31.75
CA GLY A 378 2.41 9.49 32.40
C GLY A 378 1.07 9.24 31.71
N SER A 379 0.03 8.91 32.48
CA SER A 379 -1.27 8.45 31.95
C SER A 379 -2.06 9.51 31.17
N GLY A 380 -1.66 10.78 31.20
CA GLY A 380 -2.25 11.85 30.39
C GLY A 380 -1.69 11.97 28.98
N ALA A 381 -0.56 11.32 28.69
CA ALA A 381 0.15 11.45 27.42
C ALA A 381 -0.73 11.11 26.19
N GLY A 382 -1.55 10.05 26.26
CA GLY A 382 -2.43 9.64 25.17
C GLY A 382 -3.42 10.73 24.74
N TRP A 383 -3.96 11.51 25.69
CA TRP A 383 -4.83 12.65 25.40
C TRP A 383 -4.04 13.84 24.85
N ALA A 384 -2.88 14.12 25.42
CA ALA A 384 -2.02 15.21 24.94
C ALA A 384 -1.54 15.01 23.51
N MET A 385 -1.31 13.76 23.10
CA MET A 385 -0.92 13.40 21.75
C MET A 385 -2.06 13.51 20.71
N ALA A 386 -3.33 13.61 21.14
CA ALA A 386 -4.49 13.52 20.24
C ALA A 386 -4.49 14.63 19.16
N ALA A 387 -4.25 15.88 19.54
CA ALA A 387 -4.25 17.02 18.60
C ALA A 387 -3.07 16.96 17.62
N PRO A 388 -1.80 16.75 18.04
CA PRO A 388 -0.70 16.60 17.11
C PRO A 388 -0.82 15.35 16.24
N LEU A 389 -1.34 14.21 16.74
CA LEU A 389 -1.61 13.04 15.91
C LEU A 389 -2.73 13.30 14.89
N LEU A 390 -3.76 14.08 15.23
CA LEU A 390 -4.77 14.49 14.26
C LEU A 390 -4.15 15.33 13.14
N LEU A 391 -3.25 16.27 13.46
CA LEU A 391 -2.53 17.07 12.46
C LEU A 391 -1.68 16.18 11.54
N ALA A 392 -0.92 15.24 12.12
CA ALA A 392 -0.14 14.27 11.35
C ALA A 392 -1.04 13.40 10.46
N GLY A 393 -2.19 12.98 10.97
CA GLY A 393 -3.20 12.23 10.21
C GLY A 393 -3.76 13.02 9.03
N LEU A 394 -4.15 14.27 9.24
CA LEU A 394 -4.59 15.16 8.17
C LEU A 394 -3.53 15.29 7.09
N GLY A 395 -2.26 15.48 7.50
CA GLY A 395 -1.12 15.48 6.58
C GLY A 395 -1.00 14.17 5.79
N SER A 396 -1.11 13.04 6.46
CA SER A 396 -1.05 11.69 5.86
C SER A 396 -2.07 11.49 4.74
N GLY A 397 -3.31 11.89 4.96
CA GLY A 397 -4.37 11.80 3.95
C GLY A 397 -4.08 12.65 2.70
N LEU A 398 -3.41 13.80 2.88
CA LEU A 398 -2.95 14.65 1.77
C LEU A 398 -1.71 14.10 1.05
N VAL A 399 -1.03 13.07 1.60
CA VAL A 399 0.12 12.42 0.96
C VAL A 399 -0.29 11.19 0.16
N ILE A 400 -0.91 10.19 0.81
CA ILE A 400 -1.10 8.85 0.23
C ILE A 400 -1.95 8.90 -1.05
N ALA A 401 -3.17 9.40 -0.98
CA ALA A 401 -4.10 9.41 -2.11
C ALA A 401 -3.67 10.37 -3.24
N PRO A 402 -3.24 11.63 -2.97
CA PRO A 402 -2.72 12.49 -4.01
C PRO A 402 -1.44 11.98 -4.67
N ASN A 403 -0.47 11.44 -3.90
CA ASN A 403 0.73 10.88 -4.48
C ASN A 403 0.42 9.70 -5.41
N GLN A 404 -0.46 8.77 -5.00
CA GLN A 404 -0.87 7.65 -5.84
C GLN A 404 -1.52 8.13 -7.14
N THR A 405 -2.41 9.13 -7.05
CA THR A 405 -3.08 9.72 -8.21
C THR A 405 -2.08 10.32 -9.20
N LEU A 406 -1.12 11.12 -8.71
CA LEU A 406 -0.13 11.82 -9.54
C LEU A 406 0.91 10.87 -10.13
N THR A 407 1.38 9.90 -9.34
CA THR A 407 2.37 8.90 -9.76
C THR A 407 1.85 8.04 -10.90
N LEU A 408 0.56 7.66 -10.85
CA LEU A 408 -0.06 6.82 -11.85
C LEU A 408 -0.76 7.61 -12.97
N ALA A 409 -0.71 8.95 -12.95
CA ALA A 409 -1.45 9.79 -13.90
C ALA A 409 -1.00 9.58 -15.36
N GLU A 410 0.31 9.49 -15.58
CA GLU A 410 0.94 9.37 -16.89
C GLU A 410 1.15 7.89 -17.31
N VAL A 411 0.83 6.94 -16.42
CA VAL A 411 0.98 5.51 -16.71
C VAL A 411 -0.12 5.05 -17.67
N PRO A 412 0.24 4.41 -18.80
CA PRO A 412 -0.75 3.85 -19.73
C PRO A 412 -1.64 2.81 -19.04
N VAL A 413 -2.94 2.86 -19.31
CA VAL A 413 -3.92 1.94 -18.69
C VAL A 413 -3.55 0.46 -18.84
N PRO A 414 -3.04 -0.03 -19.99
CA PRO A 414 -2.62 -1.44 -20.12
C PRO A 414 -1.53 -1.89 -19.14
N ARG A 415 -0.75 -0.95 -18.57
CA ARG A 415 0.36 -1.21 -17.64
C ARG A 415 0.02 -0.82 -16.19
N ALA A 416 -1.24 -0.49 -15.92
CA ALA A 416 -1.67 0.03 -14.63
C ALA A 416 -1.51 -0.98 -13.47
N GLY A 417 -1.65 -2.27 -13.75
CA GLY A 417 -1.50 -3.34 -12.76
C GLY A 417 -0.05 -3.47 -12.27
N SER A 418 0.90 -3.61 -13.20
CA SER A 418 2.32 -3.70 -12.88
C SER A 418 2.85 -2.43 -12.23
N ALA A 419 2.44 -1.25 -12.73
CA ALA A 419 2.82 0.03 -12.14
C ALA A 419 2.28 0.22 -10.71
N GLY A 420 1.02 -0.16 -10.48
CA GLY A 420 0.40 -0.15 -9.14
C GLY A 420 1.07 -1.14 -8.19
N GLY A 421 1.41 -2.32 -8.68
CA GLY A 421 2.15 -3.35 -7.93
C GLY A 421 3.52 -2.84 -7.47
N THR A 422 4.27 -2.21 -8.37
CA THR A 422 5.59 -1.62 -8.06
C THR A 422 5.49 -0.52 -6.99
N LEU A 423 4.52 0.39 -7.13
CA LEU A 423 4.28 1.45 -6.15
C LEU A 423 3.98 0.86 -4.76
N GLN A 424 3.15 -0.18 -4.69
CA GLN A 424 2.81 -0.85 -3.44
C GLN A 424 3.96 -1.69 -2.88
N THR A 425 4.82 -2.27 -3.73
CA THR A 425 6.05 -2.92 -3.28
C THR A 425 6.98 -1.90 -2.60
N GLY A 426 7.12 -0.69 -3.17
CA GLY A 426 7.82 0.42 -2.53
C GLY A 426 7.27 0.75 -1.14
N GLN A 427 5.94 0.76 -0.97
CA GLN A 427 5.29 0.95 0.34
C GLN A 427 5.69 -0.16 1.34
N ARG A 428 5.70 -1.42 0.92
CA ARG A 428 6.06 -2.56 1.78
C ARG A 428 7.53 -2.56 2.18
N VAL A 429 8.41 -2.30 1.21
CA VAL A 429 9.85 -2.15 1.47
C VAL A 429 10.09 -0.99 2.44
N GLY A 430 9.50 0.17 2.20
CA GLY A 430 9.57 1.32 3.09
C GLY A 430 9.12 0.95 4.50
N SER A 431 7.93 0.34 4.66
CA SER A 431 7.41 -0.09 5.96
C SER A 431 8.37 -1.02 6.71
N ALA A 432 8.93 -2.03 6.03
CA ALA A 432 9.84 -2.99 6.65
C ALA A 432 11.15 -2.32 7.09
N VAL A 433 11.74 -1.50 6.22
CA VAL A 433 12.97 -0.73 6.52
C VAL A 433 12.73 0.23 7.69
N GLY A 434 11.60 0.95 7.67
CA GLY A 434 11.27 1.92 8.70
C GLY A 434 11.07 1.28 10.06
N ILE A 435 10.27 0.21 10.16
CA ILE A 435 10.06 -0.52 11.42
C ILE A 435 11.39 -1.04 11.97
N ALA A 436 12.27 -1.59 11.12
CA ALA A 436 13.56 -2.10 11.55
C ALA A 436 14.51 -0.98 12.02
N ALA A 437 14.60 0.13 11.27
CA ALA A 437 15.48 1.24 11.62
C ALA A 437 15.01 1.97 12.90
N VAL A 438 13.73 2.29 12.96
CA VAL A 438 13.14 2.97 14.12
C VAL A 438 13.13 2.06 15.34
N GLY A 439 12.81 0.77 15.17
CA GLY A 439 12.85 -0.22 16.24
C GLY A 439 14.25 -0.42 16.81
N ALA A 440 15.27 -0.47 15.96
CA ALA A 440 16.65 -0.60 16.41
C ALA A 440 17.08 0.57 17.31
N VAL A 441 16.75 1.81 16.93
CA VAL A 441 17.05 3.00 17.73
C VAL A 441 16.23 3.02 19.00
N PHE A 442 14.92 2.75 18.92
CA PHE A 442 14.01 2.72 20.05
C PHE A 442 14.46 1.75 21.14
N PHE A 443 14.70 0.47 20.77
CA PHE A 443 15.10 -0.57 21.75
C PHE A 443 16.51 -0.37 22.33
N ALA A 444 17.40 0.31 21.59
CA ALA A 444 18.71 0.65 22.13
C ALA A 444 18.62 1.67 23.28
N GLN A 445 17.56 2.47 23.34
CA GLN A 445 17.41 3.55 24.34
C GLN A 445 16.45 3.19 25.49
N VAL A 446 15.53 2.24 25.31
CA VAL A 446 14.54 1.85 26.33
C VAL A 446 15.18 1.48 27.68
N GLY A 447 16.33 0.82 27.69
CA GLY A 447 17.02 0.45 28.93
C GLY A 447 17.77 1.61 29.60
N PRO A 448 18.65 2.32 28.88
CA PRO A 448 19.49 3.38 29.44
C PRO A 448 18.74 4.68 29.76
N GLU A 449 17.83 5.11 28.90
CA GLU A 449 17.22 6.46 28.95
C GLU A 449 15.73 6.46 29.32
N GLY A 450 15.11 5.28 29.33
CA GLY A 450 13.68 5.15 29.64
C GLY A 450 12.78 5.23 28.42
N TRP A 451 11.47 5.00 28.64
CA TRP A 451 10.48 4.86 27.57
C TRP A 451 10.19 6.16 26.80
N ALA A 452 10.22 7.31 27.47
CA ALA A 452 9.92 8.59 26.84
C ALA A 452 11.03 9.02 25.88
N ASP A 453 12.28 8.95 26.30
CA ASP A 453 13.43 9.31 25.48
C ASP A 453 13.60 8.31 24.32
N ALA A 454 13.38 7.01 24.57
CA ALA A 454 13.35 6.00 23.50
C ALA A 454 12.27 6.30 22.46
N TYR A 455 11.09 6.77 22.90
CA TYR A 455 10.00 7.17 22.01
C TYR A 455 10.40 8.37 21.14
N ASP A 456 11.03 9.39 21.73
CA ASP A 456 11.49 10.55 21.00
C ASP A 456 12.55 10.22 19.94
N HIS A 457 13.54 9.41 20.30
CA HIS A 457 14.54 8.94 19.34
C HIS A 457 13.89 8.15 18.18
N GLY A 458 12.90 7.31 18.48
CA GLY A 458 12.10 6.64 17.46
C GLY A 458 11.34 7.61 16.55
N LEU A 459 10.74 8.66 17.13
CA LEU A 459 10.06 9.71 16.36
C LEU A 459 11.02 10.53 15.52
N ILE A 460 12.22 10.86 16.01
CA ILE A 460 13.24 11.58 15.24
C ILE A 460 13.59 10.80 13.97
N VAL A 461 13.82 9.50 14.06
CA VAL A 461 14.09 8.65 12.87
C VAL A 461 12.89 8.62 11.92
N SER A 462 11.67 8.52 12.48
CA SER A 462 10.44 8.56 11.67
C SER A 462 10.28 9.90 10.94
N VAL A 463 10.56 11.02 11.61
CA VAL A 463 10.56 12.37 11.01
C VAL A 463 11.64 12.49 9.94
N ALA A 464 12.83 11.93 10.15
CA ALA A 464 13.90 11.94 9.15
C ALA A 464 13.45 11.27 7.84
N PHE A 465 12.73 10.15 7.90
CA PHE A 465 12.14 9.52 6.71
C PHE A 465 11.06 10.40 6.05
N VAL A 466 10.21 11.06 6.85
CA VAL A 466 9.20 12.01 6.31
C VAL A 466 9.87 13.20 5.65
N LEU A 467 10.95 13.73 6.23
CA LEU A 467 11.73 14.82 5.64
C LEU A 467 12.44 14.37 4.33
N ALA A 468 12.94 13.14 4.27
CA ALA A 468 13.47 12.58 3.02
C ALA A 468 12.38 12.53 1.94
N ALA A 469 11.16 12.09 2.26
CA ALA A 469 10.03 12.15 1.35
C ALA A 469 9.67 13.59 0.94
N LEU A 470 9.76 14.54 1.85
CA LEU A 470 9.52 15.97 1.60
C LEU A 470 10.57 16.55 0.62
N ILE A 471 11.83 16.21 0.78
CA ILE A 471 12.90 16.61 -0.16
C ILE A 471 12.58 16.09 -1.57
N VAL A 472 12.19 14.83 -1.70
CA VAL A 472 11.78 14.25 -3.00
C VAL A 472 10.58 15.00 -3.58
N ALA A 473 9.57 15.32 -2.77
CA ALA A 473 8.39 16.08 -3.21
C ALA A 473 8.75 17.50 -3.68
N LEU A 474 9.63 18.19 -2.96
CA LEU A 474 10.11 19.52 -3.33
C LEU A 474 10.93 19.50 -4.63
N ALA A 475 11.78 18.48 -4.82
CA ALA A 475 12.51 18.27 -6.06
C ALA A 475 11.56 18.10 -7.26
N ASP A 476 10.47 17.35 -7.08
CA ASP A 476 9.45 17.16 -8.13
C ASP A 476 8.72 18.47 -8.48
N VAL A 477 8.31 19.24 -7.47
CA VAL A 477 7.69 20.58 -7.66
C VAL A 477 8.66 21.54 -8.38
N GLY A 478 9.94 21.53 -7.98
CA GLY A 478 10.97 22.40 -8.59
C GLY A 478 11.18 22.08 -10.08
N ALA A 479 11.23 20.79 -10.41
CA ALA A 479 11.39 20.34 -11.79
C ALA A 479 10.15 20.67 -12.66
N ASP A 480 8.94 20.54 -12.10
CA ASP A 480 7.68 20.89 -12.79
C ASP A 480 7.61 22.39 -13.14
N ARG A 481 8.04 23.25 -12.21
CA ARG A 481 8.12 24.70 -12.44
C ARG A 481 9.11 25.07 -13.54
N ARG A 482 10.26 24.36 -13.62
CA ARG A 482 11.28 24.59 -14.66
C ARG A 482 10.77 24.17 -16.04
N GLY A 483 10.06 23.05 -16.15
CA GLY A 483 9.44 22.59 -17.40
C GLY A 483 8.45 23.63 -17.95
N ARG A 484 7.52 24.08 -17.13
CA ARG A 484 6.53 25.10 -17.51
C ARG A 484 7.14 26.46 -17.88
N ARG A 485 8.29 26.82 -17.27
CA ARG A 485 9.00 28.04 -17.65
C ARG A 485 9.65 27.91 -19.04
N ARG A 486 10.22 26.75 -19.37
CA ARG A 486 10.82 26.50 -20.69
C ARG A 486 9.77 26.55 -21.80
N GLU A 487 8.61 25.89 -21.60
CA GLU A 487 7.50 25.93 -22.56
C GLU A 487 6.97 27.35 -22.79
N ARG A 488 6.91 28.17 -21.73
CA ARG A 488 6.51 29.59 -21.87
C ARG A 488 7.51 30.42 -22.63
N THR A 489 8.84 30.20 -22.42
CA THR A 489 9.88 30.92 -23.15
C THR A 489 9.96 30.50 -24.63
N GLU A 490 9.71 29.24 -24.95
CA GLU A 490 9.64 28.76 -26.33
C GLU A 490 8.41 29.30 -27.08
N HIS A 491 7.29 29.49 -26.41
CA HIS A 491 6.08 30.09 -27.01
C HIS A 491 6.15 31.62 -27.15
N THR A 492 7.04 32.30 -26.41
CA THR A 492 7.19 33.77 -26.47
C THR A 492 8.32 34.24 -27.38
N ASP A 493 9.11 33.33 -27.98
CA ASP A 493 10.18 33.65 -28.93
C ASP A 493 9.77 33.22 -30.35
N PRO A 494 9.10 34.09 -31.14
CA PRO A 494 8.63 33.74 -32.48
C PRO A 494 9.77 33.63 -33.52
N THR A 495 11.01 33.92 -33.15
CA THR A 495 12.14 33.92 -34.09
C THR A 495 12.77 32.55 -34.33
N ARG A 496 12.42 31.50 -33.53
CA ARG A 496 12.94 30.14 -33.68
C ARG A 496 12.04 29.16 -34.47
N SER A 497 10.83 29.56 -34.89
CA SER A 497 9.95 28.70 -35.70
C SER A 497 10.10 28.91 -37.23
N ALA A 498 11.05 29.71 -37.68
CA ALA A 498 11.27 30.05 -39.09
C ALA A 498 12.69 29.73 -39.59
N ALA A 499 13.35 28.73 -39.01
CA ALA A 499 14.64 28.22 -39.50
C ALA A 499 14.57 26.72 -39.78
#